data_93c6de9eff531fb7cbf77e416bffd16c
#
_entry.id   93c6de9eff531fb7cbf77e416bffd16c
#
_cell.length_a   1.000
_cell.length_b   1.000
_cell.length_c   1.000
_cell.angle_alpha   90.00
_cell.angle_beta   90.00
_cell.angle_gamma   90.00
#
_symmetry.space_group_name_H-M   'P 1'
#
loop_
_entity.id
_entity.type
_entity.pdbx_description
1 polymer ?
#
loop_
_entity_poly.entity_id
_entity_poly.type
_entity_poly.pdbx_seq_one_letter_code
_entity_poly.pdbx_strand_id
1 'polypeptide(L)'
;EGYEAQTKREHDELVGTAELLRAKGYRMDVLSGGNSYSARCCKYLEGITEVRCGNYIFNDVATLATGFAVEQECALRAVSTVVCKMDDHHAIIDAGSKTLTTDLCGHRPGYGWVVGHPEIRITKLNEEHGFVESDEPLPFEIGDKIAIIPNHACVLPNLVDKIYGIRNGRIERMIPIEARGRYL
;
A
#
# COMPACT_ATOMS: atom_id res chain seq x y z
N GLU A 1 -4.80 -18.51 -8.33
CA GLU A 1 -5.09 -19.20 -7.05
C GLU A 1 -5.62 -18.17 -6.07
N GLY A 2 -6.80 -18.43 -5.46
CA GLY A 2 -7.41 -17.47 -4.55
C GLY A 2 -6.64 -17.35 -3.22
N TYR A 3 -6.82 -16.23 -2.48
CA TYR A 3 -6.15 -15.98 -1.19
C TYR A 3 -6.34 -17.10 -0.19
N GLU A 4 -7.51 -17.72 -0.18
CA GLU A 4 -7.84 -18.81 0.72
C GLU A 4 -6.95 -20.05 0.48
N ALA A 5 -6.74 -20.43 -0.78
CA ALA A 5 -5.89 -21.55 -1.14
C ALA A 5 -4.41 -21.26 -0.82
N GLN A 6 -3.94 -20.02 -1.06
CA GLN A 6 -2.58 -19.62 -0.69
C GLN A 6 -2.39 -19.62 0.83
N THR A 7 -3.36 -19.09 1.59
CA THR A 7 -3.30 -19.09 3.05
C THR A 7 -3.26 -20.49 3.62
N LYS A 8 -4.09 -21.40 3.07
CA LYS A 8 -4.08 -22.80 3.48
C LYS A 8 -2.73 -23.46 3.21
N ARG A 9 -2.14 -23.22 2.05
CA ARG A 9 -0.82 -23.78 1.71
C ARG A 9 0.27 -23.25 2.64
N GLU A 10 0.32 -21.92 2.89
CA GLU A 10 1.25 -21.30 3.83
C GLU A 10 1.13 -21.93 5.22
N HIS A 11 -0.10 -22.11 5.69
CA HIS A 11 -0.39 -22.75 6.98
C HIS A 11 0.14 -24.20 7.01
N ASP A 12 -0.25 -25.03 6.03
CA ASP A 12 0.10 -26.45 6.00
C ASP A 12 1.63 -26.64 5.96
N GLU A 13 2.35 -25.81 5.20
CA GLU A 13 3.82 -25.85 5.11
C GLU A 13 4.49 -25.42 6.43
N LEU A 14 4.01 -24.37 7.07
CA LEU A 14 4.56 -23.87 8.34
C LEU A 14 4.30 -24.85 9.48
N VAL A 15 3.06 -25.27 9.65
CA VAL A 15 2.67 -26.18 10.75
C VAL A 15 3.33 -27.55 10.56
N GLY A 16 3.30 -28.12 9.34
CA GLY A 16 3.95 -29.39 9.02
C GLY A 16 5.47 -29.34 9.26
N THR A 17 6.14 -28.23 8.91
CA THR A 17 7.57 -28.05 9.19
C THR A 17 7.83 -27.99 10.69
N ALA A 18 7.00 -27.27 11.44
CA ALA A 18 7.13 -27.18 12.90
C ALA A 18 6.94 -28.54 13.57
N GLU A 19 6.00 -29.35 13.11
CA GLU A 19 5.78 -30.73 13.61
C GLU A 19 6.99 -31.63 13.34
N LEU A 20 7.56 -31.57 12.13
CA LEU A 20 8.77 -32.33 11.80
C LEU A 20 9.96 -31.93 12.69
N LEU A 21 10.11 -30.65 13.00
CA LEU A 21 11.18 -30.16 13.87
C LEU A 21 10.94 -30.57 15.33
N ARG A 22 9.69 -30.49 15.82
CA ARG A 22 9.32 -30.97 17.16
C ARG A 22 9.60 -32.45 17.33
N ALA A 23 9.28 -33.26 16.31
CA ALA A 23 9.58 -34.69 16.31
C ALA A 23 11.08 -35.01 16.37
N LYS A 24 11.95 -34.08 15.96
CA LYS A 24 13.41 -34.15 16.08
C LYS A 24 13.95 -33.56 17.40
N GLY A 25 13.08 -33.14 18.32
CA GLY A 25 13.46 -32.58 19.62
C GLY A 25 13.73 -31.08 19.64
N TYR A 26 13.47 -30.36 18.55
CA TYR A 26 13.60 -28.89 18.54
C TYR A 26 12.38 -28.24 19.20
N ARG A 27 12.61 -27.19 19.96
CA ARG A 27 11.55 -26.36 20.52
C ARG A 27 11.01 -25.43 19.43
N MET A 28 9.68 -25.45 19.23
CA MET A 28 8.97 -24.60 18.29
C MET A 28 7.80 -23.94 19.03
N ASP A 29 8.13 -23.03 19.98
CA ASP A 29 7.15 -22.38 20.85
C ASP A 29 6.42 -21.24 20.11
N VAL A 30 7.14 -20.55 19.21
CA VAL A 30 6.59 -19.49 18.37
C VAL A 30 6.56 -19.96 16.94
N LEU A 31 5.37 -19.98 16.35
CA LEU A 31 5.15 -20.22 14.95
C LEU A 31 4.53 -18.97 14.33
N SER A 32 5.39 -18.16 13.70
CA SER A 32 5.04 -16.86 13.16
C SER A 32 4.73 -16.99 11.66
N GLY A 33 3.51 -16.67 11.27
CA GLY A 33 3.04 -16.74 9.88
C GLY A 33 2.02 -15.67 9.58
N GLY A 34 1.53 -15.67 8.34
CA GLY A 34 0.47 -14.80 7.91
C GLY A 34 0.89 -13.36 7.59
N ASN A 35 0.04 -12.71 6.86
CA ASN A 35 0.14 -11.34 6.39
C ASN A 35 -1.26 -10.70 6.35
N SER A 36 -1.41 -9.48 5.82
CA SER A 36 -2.70 -8.80 5.73
C SER A 36 -3.75 -9.59 4.93
N TYR A 37 -3.35 -10.32 3.91
CA TYR A 37 -4.27 -11.12 3.09
C TYR A 37 -4.74 -12.37 3.84
N SER A 38 -3.80 -13.13 4.41
CA SER A 38 -4.12 -14.37 5.14
C SER A 38 -4.88 -14.12 6.44
N ALA A 39 -4.74 -12.94 7.06
CA ALA A 39 -5.50 -12.56 8.25
C ALA A 39 -7.03 -12.57 8.05
N ARG A 40 -7.52 -12.37 6.82
CA ARG A 40 -8.96 -12.52 6.51
C ARG A 40 -9.41 -13.98 6.41
N CYS A 41 -8.47 -14.91 6.34
CA CYS A 41 -8.71 -16.34 6.25
C CYS A 41 -8.35 -17.05 7.56
N CYS A 42 -8.74 -16.45 8.70
CA CYS A 42 -8.33 -16.87 10.06
C CYS A 42 -8.61 -18.34 10.40
N LYS A 43 -9.56 -18.98 9.72
CA LYS A 43 -9.83 -20.42 9.86
C LYS A 43 -8.63 -21.33 9.49
N TYR A 44 -7.65 -20.80 8.75
CA TYR A 44 -6.42 -21.47 8.40
C TYR A 44 -5.22 -21.01 9.24
N LEU A 45 -5.45 -20.40 10.40
CA LEU A 45 -4.40 -19.97 11.30
C LEU A 45 -4.27 -20.85 12.55
N GLU A 46 -4.94 -21.99 12.58
CA GLU A 46 -4.83 -22.96 13.68
C GLU A 46 -3.39 -23.46 13.81
N GLY A 47 -2.82 -23.41 15.03
CA GLY A 47 -1.43 -23.76 15.27
C GLY A 47 -0.41 -22.64 15.02
N ILE A 48 -0.80 -21.55 14.35
CA ILE A 48 -0.01 -20.33 14.25
C ILE A 48 -0.14 -19.55 15.57
N THR A 49 0.97 -19.17 16.17
CA THR A 49 0.99 -18.48 17.47
C THR A 49 1.19 -16.97 17.33
N GLU A 50 1.61 -16.50 16.16
CA GLU A 50 1.87 -15.10 15.86
C GLU A 50 1.53 -14.78 14.39
N VAL A 51 0.87 -13.65 14.14
CA VAL A 51 0.58 -13.15 12.81
C VAL A 51 1.20 -11.76 12.59
N ARG A 52 1.69 -11.50 11.35
CA ARG A 52 2.40 -10.27 11.00
C ARG A 52 1.57 -9.41 10.04
N CYS A 53 0.39 -8.97 10.50
CA CYS A 53 -0.47 -8.09 9.72
C CYS A 53 -0.01 -6.63 9.86
N GLY A 54 0.32 -5.97 8.74
CA GLY A 54 0.79 -4.58 8.73
C GLY A 54 -0.06 -3.67 7.85
N ASN A 55 -0.09 -3.95 6.57
CA ASN A 55 -0.71 -3.09 5.55
C ASN A 55 -2.24 -2.94 5.67
N TYR A 56 -2.92 -3.84 6.37
CA TYR A 56 -4.39 -3.86 6.50
C TYR A 56 -4.99 -2.57 7.07
N ILE A 57 -4.22 -1.78 7.84
CA ILE A 57 -4.69 -0.51 8.40
C ILE A 57 -4.78 0.61 7.36
N PHE A 58 -4.00 0.51 6.29
CA PHE A 58 -3.93 1.52 5.23
C PHE A 58 -4.54 1.03 3.93
N ASN A 59 -4.29 -0.22 3.53
CA ASN A 59 -4.43 -0.73 2.19
C ASN A 59 -3.67 0.14 1.16
N ASP A 60 -3.55 -0.32 -0.08
CA ASP A 60 -2.79 0.35 -1.14
C ASP A 60 -3.20 -0.18 -2.52
N VAL A 61 -2.47 0.24 -3.57
CA VAL A 61 -2.77 -0.19 -4.95
C VAL A 61 -2.64 -1.70 -5.10
N ALA A 62 -1.71 -2.37 -4.41
CA ALA A 62 -1.59 -3.82 -4.48
C ALA A 62 -2.85 -4.53 -3.96
N THR A 63 -3.44 -4.02 -2.87
CA THR A 63 -4.70 -4.55 -2.32
C THR A 63 -5.91 -4.23 -3.21
N LEU A 64 -5.93 -3.05 -3.86
CA LEU A 64 -6.95 -2.69 -4.86
C LEU A 64 -6.89 -3.60 -6.08
N ALA A 65 -5.72 -3.72 -6.68
CA ALA A 65 -5.52 -4.45 -7.93
C ALA A 65 -5.84 -5.95 -7.81
N THR A 66 -5.75 -6.49 -6.60
CA THR A 66 -6.07 -7.88 -6.30
C THR A 66 -7.50 -8.10 -5.83
N GLY A 67 -8.31 -7.03 -5.72
CA GLY A 67 -9.70 -7.10 -5.23
C GLY A 67 -9.81 -7.39 -3.72
N PHE A 68 -8.71 -7.26 -2.98
CA PHE A 68 -8.70 -7.44 -1.52
C PHE A 68 -9.34 -6.26 -0.78
N ALA A 69 -9.19 -5.06 -1.33
CA ALA A 69 -9.78 -3.82 -0.81
C ALA A 69 -10.45 -3.03 -1.94
N VAL A 70 -11.31 -2.10 -1.57
CA VAL A 70 -11.87 -1.07 -2.47
C VAL A 70 -11.23 0.29 -2.18
N GLU A 71 -11.37 1.24 -3.10
CA GLU A 71 -10.72 2.57 -3.00
C GLU A 71 -11.03 3.28 -1.66
N GLN A 72 -12.26 3.14 -1.17
CA GLN A 72 -12.72 3.75 0.08
C GLN A 72 -12.04 3.16 1.33
N GLU A 73 -11.54 1.93 1.23
CA GLU A 73 -10.81 1.24 2.31
C GLU A 73 -9.31 1.55 2.31
N CYS A 74 -8.80 2.30 1.29
CA CYS A 74 -7.42 2.78 1.26
C CYS A 74 -7.30 4.09 2.04
N ALA A 75 -6.86 3.98 3.28
CA ALA A 75 -6.84 5.11 4.22
C ALA A 75 -5.64 6.04 4.01
N LEU A 76 -4.49 5.53 3.56
CA LEU A 76 -3.30 6.34 3.33
C LEU A 76 -3.32 6.94 1.92
N ARG A 77 -3.23 8.27 1.86
CA ARG A 77 -3.22 9.01 0.59
C ARG A 77 -2.17 10.10 0.63
N ALA A 78 -1.40 10.24 -0.45
CA ALA A 78 -0.61 11.44 -0.70
C ALA A 78 -1.50 12.48 -1.36
N VAL A 79 -1.42 13.74 -0.92
CA VAL A 79 -2.08 14.87 -1.58
C VAL A 79 -1.03 15.62 -2.36
N SER A 80 -1.25 15.78 -3.64
CA SER A 80 -0.33 16.42 -4.58
C SER A 80 -1.02 17.55 -5.33
N THR A 81 -0.22 18.51 -5.79
CA THR A 81 -0.69 19.63 -6.62
C THR A 81 -0.33 19.39 -8.07
N VAL A 82 -1.22 19.69 -8.99
CA VAL A 82 -0.90 19.82 -10.41
C VAL A 82 -0.10 21.09 -10.62
N VAL A 83 1.20 20.97 -10.94
CA VAL A 83 2.11 22.12 -11.05
C VAL A 83 2.35 22.55 -12.50
N CYS A 84 2.08 21.66 -13.45
CA CYS A 84 2.18 21.97 -14.87
C CYS A 84 1.17 21.12 -15.66
N LYS A 85 0.58 21.72 -16.70
CA LYS A 85 -0.22 21.00 -17.69
C LYS A 85 0.45 21.23 -19.05
N MET A 86 1.01 20.17 -19.63
CA MET A 86 1.75 20.26 -20.89
C MET A 86 0.80 20.31 -22.09
N ASP A 87 -0.29 19.54 -21.99
CA ASP A 87 -1.42 19.49 -22.92
C ASP A 87 -2.64 18.91 -22.21
N ASP A 88 -3.69 18.58 -22.95
CA ASP A 88 -4.92 18.04 -22.37
C ASP A 88 -4.76 16.63 -21.76
N HIS A 89 -3.71 15.89 -22.12
CA HIS A 89 -3.47 14.50 -21.73
C HIS A 89 -2.30 14.32 -20.79
N HIS A 90 -1.45 15.34 -20.62
CA HIS A 90 -0.20 15.26 -19.86
C HIS A 90 -0.06 16.39 -18.84
N ALA A 91 0.25 16.01 -17.62
CA ALA A 91 0.49 16.96 -16.53
C ALA A 91 1.68 16.53 -15.65
N ILE A 92 2.16 17.46 -14.85
CA ILE A 92 3.18 17.22 -13.83
C ILE A 92 2.59 17.57 -12.46
N ILE A 93 2.89 16.73 -11.48
CA ILE A 93 2.49 16.89 -10.09
C ILE A 93 3.71 17.01 -9.17
N ASP A 94 3.55 17.67 -8.02
CA ASP A 94 4.60 17.84 -7.00
C ASP A 94 4.76 16.62 -6.06
N ALA A 95 4.47 15.42 -6.56
CA ALA A 95 4.69 14.16 -5.86
C ALA A 95 5.60 13.26 -6.71
N GLY A 96 6.86 13.20 -6.33
CA GLY A 96 7.87 12.33 -6.92
C GLY A 96 8.16 11.10 -6.03
N SER A 97 9.34 10.51 -6.25
CA SER A 97 9.77 9.30 -5.51
C SER A 97 9.94 9.53 -4.01
N LYS A 98 10.24 10.76 -3.58
CA LYS A 98 10.29 11.14 -2.16
C LYS A 98 8.92 11.16 -1.48
N THR A 99 7.84 11.15 -2.28
CA THR A 99 6.46 11.10 -1.78
C THR A 99 5.81 9.74 -2.03
N LEU A 100 5.94 9.19 -3.25
CA LEU A 100 5.22 7.98 -3.69
C LEU A 100 6.07 6.71 -3.64
N THR A 101 7.38 6.83 -3.39
CA THR A 101 8.40 5.78 -3.55
C THR A 101 8.61 5.36 -5.01
N THR A 102 9.51 4.42 -5.24
CA THR A 102 9.72 3.80 -6.56
C THR A 102 9.16 2.37 -6.63
N ASP A 103 8.40 1.96 -5.62
CA ASP A 103 7.80 0.64 -5.58
C ASP A 103 6.78 0.48 -6.70
N LEU A 104 6.89 -0.61 -7.43
CA LEU A 104 5.95 -0.97 -8.48
C LEU A 104 4.90 -1.93 -7.93
N CYS A 105 3.67 -1.81 -8.43
CA CYS A 105 2.64 -2.80 -8.23
C CYS A 105 2.66 -3.78 -9.41
N GLY A 106 2.96 -5.07 -9.15
CA GLY A 106 3.02 -6.09 -10.21
C GLY A 106 1.71 -6.32 -10.97
N HIS A 107 0.60 -5.80 -10.47
CA HIS A 107 -0.75 -5.97 -11.04
C HIS A 107 -1.24 -4.72 -11.78
N ARG A 108 -0.52 -3.60 -11.72
CA ARG A 108 -0.87 -2.34 -12.37
C ARG A 108 0.40 -1.56 -12.73
N PRO A 109 0.51 -1.02 -13.96
CA PRO A 109 1.62 -0.16 -14.34
C PRO A 109 1.53 1.22 -13.65
N GLY A 110 2.68 1.88 -13.49
CA GLY A 110 2.80 3.24 -12.95
C GLY A 110 2.96 3.29 -11.43
N TYR A 111 2.86 4.50 -10.90
CA TYR A 111 3.18 4.86 -9.52
C TYR A 111 1.97 5.43 -8.78
N GLY A 112 1.22 4.56 -8.12
CA GLY A 112 0.04 4.95 -7.37
C GLY A 112 -1.24 4.95 -8.20
N TRP A 113 -2.33 5.32 -7.52
CA TRP A 113 -3.69 5.36 -8.04
C TRP A 113 -4.29 6.73 -7.76
N VAL A 114 -4.68 7.45 -8.79
CA VAL A 114 -5.37 8.74 -8.65
C VAL A 114 -6.80 8.46 -8.20
N VAL A 115 -7.15 8.94 -7.00
CA VAL A 115 -8.45 8.68 -6.38
C VAL A 115 -9.58 9.23 -7.24
N GLY A 116 -10.56 8.38 -7.54
CA GLY A 116 -11.71 8.71 -8.41
C GLY A 116 -11.39 8.69 -9.90
N HIS A 117 -10.14 8.44 -10.31
CA HIS A 117 -9.69 8.47 -11.70
C HIS A 117 -8.80 7.27 -12.02
N PRO A 118 -9.37 6.06 -12.08
CA PRO A 118 -8.60 4.83 -12.34
C PRO A 118 -7.94 4.79 -13.72
N GLU A 119 -8.42 5.58 -14.68
CA GLU A 119 -7.89 5.72 -16.04
C GLU A 119 -6.60 6.54 -16.08
N ILE A 120 -6.37 7.42 -15.10
CA ILE A 120 -5.20 8.28 -15.05
C ILE A 120 -3.99 7.52 -14.50
N ARG A 121 -2.85 7.66 -15.16
CA ARG A 121 -1.60 6.98 -14.81
C ARG A 121 -0.52 7.97 -14.39
N ILE A 122 0.26 7.62 -13.38
CA ILE A 122 1.52 8.29 -13.05
C ILE A 122 2.62 7.41 -13.62
N THR A 123 3.18 7.78 -14.77
CA THR A 123 4.02 6.87 -15.57
C THR A 123 5.50 6.97 -15.26
N LYS A 124 5.93 8.08 -14.69
CA LYS A 124 7.33 8.35 -14.36
C LYS A 124 7.41 9.21 -13.09
N LEU A 125 8.47 9.00 -12.32
CA LEU A 125 8.84 9.86 -11.18
C LEU A 125 10.26 10.39 -11.34
N ASN A 126 10.43 11.67 -11.02
CA ASN A 126 11.69 12.21 -10.52
C ASN A 126 11.63 12.26 -9.00
N GLU A 127 12.60 12.88 -8.33
CA GLU A 127 12.61 12.98 -6.86
C GLU A 127 11.38 13.73 -6.33
N GLU A 128 11.05 14.87 -6.93
CA GLU A 128 10.00 15.79 -6.47
C GLU A 128 8.74 15.79 -7.35
N HIS A 129 8.82 15.24 -8.57
CA HIS A 129 7.75 15.34 -9.54
C HIS A 129 7.29 13.99 -10.08
N GLY A 130 5.98 13.86 -10.30
CA GLY A 130 5.34 12.77 -11.01
C GLY A 130 4.79 13.23 -12.35
N PHE A 131 4.92 12.37 -13.37
CA PHE A 131 4.39 12.60 -14.71
C PHE A 131 3.08 11.85 -14.85
N VAL A 132 2.03 12.61 -15.10
CA VAL A 132 0.64 12.12 -15.20
C VAL A 132 0.22 12.09 -16.67
N GLU A 133 -0.41 11.01 -17.08
CA GLU A 133 -0.97 10.86 -18.42
C GLU A 133 -2.31 10.13 -18.39
N SER A 134 -3.15 10.43 -19.39
CA SER A 134 -4.43 9.79 -19.62
C SER A 134 -4.75 9.71 -21.11
N ASP A 135 -5.50 8.68 -21.52
CA ASP A 135 -6.00 8.55 -22.89
C ASP A 135 -7.16 9.53 -23.15
N GLU A 136 -7.86 9.98 -22.11
CA GLU A 136 -8.90 11.01 -22.16
C GLU A 136 -8.36 12.34 -21.60
N PRO A 137 -8.96 13.49 -21.93
CA PRO A 137 -8.55 14.77 -21.38
C PRO A 137 -8.54 14.77 -19.84
N LEU A 138 -7.44 15.23 -19.26
CA LEU A 138 -7.27 15.34 -17.80
C LEU A 138 -8.28 16.34 -17.22
N PRO A 139 -9.06 15.95 -16.20
CA PRO A 139 -10.08 16.80 -15.56
C PRO A 139 -9.48 17.81 -14.58
N PHE A 140 -8.18 18.05 -14.62
CA PHE A 140 -7.44 18.87 -13.65
C PHE A 140 -6.87 20.12 -14.33
N GLU A 141 -6.79 21.21 -13.56
CA GLU A 141 -6.09 22.43 -13.91
C GLU A 141 -4.87 22.66 -12.99
N ILE A 142 -3.97 23.55 -13.42
CA ILE A 142 -2.81 23.94 -12.60
C ILE A 142 -3.29 24.54 -11.27
N GLY A 143 -2.77 24.02 -10.18
CA GLY A 143 -3.16 24.37 -8.81
C GLY A 143 -4.15 23.41 -8.16
N ASP A 144 -4.79 22.54 -8.93
CA ASP A 144 -5.70 21.54 -8.36
C ASP A 144 -4.95 20.54 -7.47
N LYS A 145 -5.67 20.09 -6.43
CA LYS A 145 -5.18 19.06 -5.53
C LYS A 145 -5.75 17.72 -5.91
N ILE A 146 -4.89 16.74 -6.09
CA ILE A 146 -5.27 15.35 -6.34
C ILE A 146 -4.82 14.47 -5.17
N ALA A 147 -5.62 13.47 -4.85
CA ALA A 147 -5.27 12.45 -3.86
C ALA A 147 -4.78 11.20 -4.57
N ILE A 148 -3.70 10.61 -4.07
CA ILE A 148 -3.05 9.45 -4.66
C ILE A 148 -2.89 8.36 -3.61
N ILE A 149 -3.40 7.17 -3.88
CA ILE A 149 -3.12 5.97 -3.08
C ILE A 149 -1.76 5.42 -3.55
N PRO A 150 -0.78 5.21 -2.67
CA PRO A 150 0.53 4.70 -3.06
C PRO A 150 0.47 3.23 -3.52
N ASN A 151 1.44 2.82 -4.33
CA ASN A 151 1.59 1.41 -4.71
C ASN A 151 1.82 0.51 -3.50
N HIS A 152 2.59 1.01 -2.51
CA HIS A 152 2.93 0.28 -1.29
C HIS A 152 2.85 1.20 -0.07
N ALA A 153 1.81 1.02 0.73
CA ALA A 153 1.55 1.90 1.88
C ALA A 153 2.56 1.75 3.02
N CYS A 154 3.26 0.61 3.14
CA CYS A 154 4.19 0.37 4.25
C CYS A 154 5.41 1.29 4.24
N VAL A 155 5.87 1.71 3.06
CA VAL A 155 7.10 2.50 2.91
C VAL A 155 6.84 3.99 3.07
N LEU A 156 5.69 4.48 2.62
CA LEU A 156 5.40 5.91 2.55
C LEU A 156 5.50 6.64 3.91
N PRO A 157 5.03 6.08 5.05
CA PRO A 157 5.20 6.73 6.35
C PRO A 157 6.66 6.94 6.74
N ASN A 158 7.60 6.12 6.27
CA ASN A 158 9.02 6.30 6.53
C ASN A 158 9.65 7.50 5.79
N LEU A 159 8.95 8.07 4.82
CA LEU A 159 9.43 9.22 4.06
C LEU A 159 9.09 10.57 4.72
N VAL A 160 8.19 10.57 5.71
CA VAL A 160 7.66 11.79 6.33
C VAL A 160 7.76 11.74 7.85
N ASP A 161 7.87 12.90 8.50
CA ASP A 161 7.92 12.99 9.97
C ASP A 161 6.52 12.91 10.60
N LYS A 162 5.47 13.17 9.82
CA LYS A 162 4.09 13.21 10.29
C LYS A 162 3.10 12.94 9.17
N ILE A 163 1.94 12.44 9.55
CA ILE A 163 0.75 12.35 8.69
C ILE A 163 -0.42 13.07 9.36
N TYR A 164 -1.44 13.39 8.58
CA TYR A 164 -2.64 14.06 9.08
C TYR A 164 -3.83 13.11 9.03
N GLY A 165 -4.47 12.91 10.17
CA GLY A 165 -5.76 12.22 10.26
C GLY A 165 -6.87 13.15 9.78
N ILE A 166 -7.61 12.72 8.74
CA ILE A 166 -8.70 13.49 8.14
C ILE A 166 -10.01 12.78 8.41
N ARG A 167 -11.01 13.53 8.88
CA ARG A 167 -12.38 13.06 9.04
C ARG A 167 -13.34 14.10 8.47
N ASN A 168 -14.28 13.66 7.63
CA ASN A 168 -15.26 14.53 6.98
C ASN A 168 -14.62 15.74 6.27
N GLY A 169 -13.50 15.54 5.58
CA GLY A 169 -12.77 16.57 4.84
C GLY A 169 -12.01 17.59 5.71
N ARG A 170 -11.92 17.36 7.03
CA ARG A 170 -11.20 18.25 7.95
C ARG A 170 -10.05 17.52 8.64
N ILE A 171 -8.95 18.22 8.84
CA ILE A 171 -7.85 17.71 9.66
C ILE A 171 -8.33 17.61 11.10
N GLU A 172 -8.36 16.39 11.64
CA GLU A 172 -8.75 16.11 13.03
C GLU A 172 -7.52 16.12 13.95
N ARG A 173 -6.41 15.55 13.46
CA ARG A 173 -5.16 15.50 14.23
C ARG A 173 -3.94 15.34 13.35
N MET A 174 -2.79 15.72 13.87
CA MET A 174 -1.47 15.37 13.36
C MET A 174 -0.97 14.12 14.10
N ILE A 175 -0.41 13.18 13.37
CA ILE A 175 0.13 11.91 13.89
C ILE A 175 1.63 11.91 13.59
N PRO A 176 2.53 11.98 14.59
CA PRO A 176 3.96 11.87 14.36
C PRO A 176 4.35 10.43 14.00
N ILE A 177 5.35 10.27 13.14
CA ILE A 177 5.93 8.97 12.79
C ILE A 177 7.17 8.74 13.67
N GLU A 178 6.96 8.26 14.88
CA GLU A 178 7.98 8.17 15.92
C GLU A 178 9.11 7.18 15.59
N ALA A 179 8.82 6.11 14.83
CA ALA A 179 9.79 5.07 14.48
C ALA A 179 10.51 5.31 13.16
N ARG A 180 10.30 6.47 12.50
CA ARG A 180 10.97 6.81 11.25
C ARG A 180 12.49 6.81 11.43
N GLY A 181 13.19 6.05 10.56
CA GLY A 181 14.67 5.95 10.59
C GLY A 181 15.25 5.16 11.77
N ARG A 182 14.44 4.53 12.60
CA ARG A 182 14.88 3.72 13.75
C ARG A 182 14.95 2.24 13.35
N TYR A 183 15.90 1.91 12.49
CA TYR A 183 16.24 0.53 12.13
C TYR A 183 17.32 0.03 13.09
N LEU A 184 16.97 -0.73 14.09
CA LEU A 184 17.90 -1.36 15.03
C LEU A 184 17.77 -2.86 14.93
#